data_308a185d52c441bf3666a331651a3f57
#
_entry.id   308a185d52c441bf3666a331651a3f57
#
_cell.length_a   1.000
_cell.length_b   1.000
_cell.length_c   1.000
_cell.angle_alpha   90.00
_cell.angle_beta   90.00
_cell.angle_gamma   90.00
#
_symmetry.space_group_name_H-M   'P 1'
#
loop_
_entity.id
_entity.type
_entity.pdbx_description
1 polymer ?
#
loop_
_entity_poly.entity_id
_entity_poly.type
_entity_poly.pdbx_seq_one_letter_code
_entity_poly.pdbx_strand_id
1 'polypeptide(L)'
;DNEGALAAMNEAVRWAPYYAKPRWQRGNLLLRMGRYDEAFADLRYASSRNKKLLPSLIDLAWGFTADARATETLLQISNDNNRLAFARFLAAKGKGVEVHNQVRLLNAPLSAENKEELVRLLAAAQQYKDAFELWKGSETREGVVNGGFEEPLSNNSYFRWNVYEGPANSKFAIDVSEKFGGAKSLQISLDGAWDPGTPLLSQTIVVHPGQRYRLNFAVKTKDLVTGGPPRIVLTDATSNQVIAKSDAFPRSTDSWQQMHIEFTGTPNTGAVSIRLARDDCQPAPCPIFGLLWLDEFSLEKL
;
A
#
# COMPACT_ATOMS: atom_id res chain seq x y z
N ASP A 1 31.87 -3.78 35.48
CA ASP A 1 32.91 -4.77 35.09
C ASP A 1 32.37 -5.63 33.92
N ASN A 2 32.77 -5.26 32.70
CA ASN A 2 32.33 -5.97 31.51
C ASN A 2 32.99 -7.38 31.41
N GLU A 3 34.22 -7.56 31.91
CA GLU A 3 34.92 -8.84 31.83
C GLU A 3 34.31 -9.89 32.77
N GLY A 4 33.94 -9.50 34.00
CA GLY A 4 33.22 -10.37 34.92
C GLY A 4 31.84 -10.77 34.39
N ALA A 5 31.12 -9.81 33.78
CA ALA A 5 29.86 -10.11 33.11
C ALA A 5 30.03 -11.07 31.93
N LEU A 6 31.08 -10.89 31.12
CA LEU A 6 31.37 -11.78 29.99
C LEU A 6 31.71 -13.19 30.47
N ALA A 7 32.50 -13.34 31.57
CA ALA A 7 32.80 -14.63 32.16
C ALA A 7 31.50 -15.36 32.59
N ALA A 8 30.59 -14.66 33.28
CA ALA A 8 29.31 -15.23 33.67
C ALA A 8 28.44 -15.64 32.44
N MET A 9 28.42 -14.82 31.38
CA MET A 9 27.69 -15.15 30.13
C MET A 9 28.32 -16.35 29.40
N ASN A 10 29.63 -16.49 29.42
CA ASN A 10 30.32 -17.66 28.86
C ASN A 10 29.91 -18.96 29.59
N GLU A 11 29.85 -18.94 30.92
CA GLU A 11 29.34 -20.06 31.70
C GLU A 11 27.86 -20.36 31.38
N ALA A 12 27.01 -19.33 31.28
CA ALA A 12 25.61 -19.50 30.91
C ALA A 12 25.46 -20.16 29.52
N VAL A 13 26.27 -19.75 28.55
CA VAL A 13 26.28 -20.38 27.22
C VAL A 13 26.83 -21.82 27.27
N ARG A 14 27.80 -22.09 28.08
CA ARG A 14 28.34 -23.45 28.27
C ARG A 14 27.30 -24.41 28.85
N TRP A 15 26.54 -23.98 29.85
CA TRP A 15 25.47 -24.77 30.45
C TRP A 15 24.20 -24.88 29.62
N ALA A 16 23.91 -23.88 28.76
CA ALA A 16 22.72 -23.83 27.95
C ALA A 16 23.06 -23.53 26.47
N PRO A 17 23.85 -24.40 25.78
CA PRO A 17 24.44 -24.10 24.47
C PRO A 17 23.40 -23.95 23.35
N TYR A 18 22.23 -24.56 23.51
CA TYR A 18 21.17 -24.56 22.51
C TYR A 18 20.10 -23.47 22.71
N TYR A 19 20.19 -22.73 23.84
CA TYR A 19 19.20 -21.71 24.17
C TYR A 19 19.55 -20.35 23.53
N ALA A 20 18.55 -19.69 22.99
CA ALA A 20 18.73 -18.38 22.35
C ALA A 20 19.11 -17.27 23.36
N LYS A 21 18.48 -17.27 24.56
CA LYS A 21 18.59 -16.16 25.51
C LYS A 21 20.02 -15.90 25.99
N PRO A 22 20.81 -16.91 26.48
CA PRO A 22 22.18 -16.66 26.90
C PRO A 22 23.07 -16.09 25.79
N ARG A 23 22.94 -16.61 24.55
CA ARG A 23 23.70 -16.11 23.40
C ARG A 23 23.27 -14.72 23.01
N TRP A 24 21.98 -14.42 23.02
CA TRP A 24 21.49 -13.07 22.75
C TRP A 24 22.03 -12.05 23.73
N GLN A 25 22.03 -12.38 25.01
CA GLN A 25 22.59 -11.53 26.09
C GLN A 25 24.10 -11.34 25.96
N ARG A 26 24.84 -12.42 25.67
CA ARG A 26 26.29 -12.35 25.46
C ARG A 26 26.61 -11.52 24.20
N GLY A 27 25.90 -11.72 23.09
CA GLY A 27 26.07 -10.94 21.89
C GLY A 27 25.88 -9.44 22.12
N ASN A 28 24.84 -9.04 22.86
CA ASN A 28 24.64 -7.63 23.23
C ASN A 28 25.73 -7.07 24.15
N LEU A 29 26.29 -7.88 25.03
CA LEU A 29 27.44 -7.48 25.86
C LEU A 29 28.69 -7.29 25.01
N LEU A 30 28.94 -8.23 24.07
CA LEU A 30 30.10 -8.18 23.16
C LEU A 30 30.02 -6.95 22.24
N LEU A 31 28.81 -6.54 21.76
CA LEU A 31 28.62 -5.29 21.00
C LEU A 31 29.10 -4.07 21.81
N ARG A 32 28.72 -3.99 23.09
CA ARG A 32 29.16 -2.91 23.98
C ARG A 32 30.66 -2.90 24.27
N MET A 33 31.29 -4.08 24.15
CA MET A 33 32.73 -4.23 24.31
C MET A 33 33.53 -4.02 23.03
N GLY A 34 32.85 -3.73 21.89
CA GLY A 34 33.47 -3.55 20.57
C GLY A 34 33.92 -4.86 19.90
N ARG A 35 33.50 -6.02 20.41
CA ARG A 35 33.82 -7.35 19.86
C ARG A 35 32.76 -7.78 18.85
N TYR A 36 32.71 -7.08 17.72
CA TYR A 36 31.57 -7.13 16.77
C TYR A 36 31.42 -8.51 16.10
N ASP A 37 32.48 -9.15 15.66
CA ASP A 37 32.41 -10.44 14.97
C ASP A 37 31.81 -11.52 15.86
N GLU A 38 32.26 -11.59 17.11
CA GLU A 38 31.76 -12.53 18.10
C GLU A 38 30.31 -12.20 18.48
N ALA A 39 30.01 -10.92 18.63
CA ALA A 39 28.67 -10.45 18.95
C ALA A 39 27.67 -10.89 17.88
N PHE A 40 27.96 -10.61 16.62
CA PHE A 40 27.05 -11.00 15.54
C PHE A 40 26.99 -12.51 15.31
N ALA A 41 28.04 -13.27 15.61
CA ALA A 41 27.98 -14.72 15.61
C ALA A 41 26.96 -15.25 16.63
N ASP A 42 27.00 -14.74 17.87
CA ASP A 42 26.04 -15.10 18.91
C ASP A 42 24.60 -14.65 18.61
N LEU A 43 24.43 -13.43 18.12
CA LEU A 43 23.12 -12.88 17.78
C LEU A 43 22.47 -13.64 16.63
N ARG A 44 23.23 -13.99 15.57
CA ARG A 44 22.75 -14.86 14.48
C ARG A 44 22.33 -16.23 14.99
N TYR A 45 23.15 -16.86 15.83
CA TYR A 45 22.79 -18.14 16.44
C TYR A 45 21.50 -18.02 17.27
N ALA A 46 21.38 -17.00 18.10
CA ALA A 46 20.20 -16.78 18.93
C ALA A 46 18.95 -16.61 18.07
N SER A 47 19.01 -15.81 16.99
CA SER A 47 17.88 -15.60 16.08
C SER A 47 17.51 -16.86 15.30
N SER A 48 18.45 -17.73 14.98
CA SER A 48 18.18 -19.02 14.34
C SER A 48 17.37 -19.97 15.26
N ARG A 49 17.57 -19.88 16.57
CA ARG A 49 16.84 -20.65 17.58
C ARG A 49 15.53 -20.00 18.02
N ASN A 50 15.43 -18.69 17.93
CA ASN A 50 14.22 -17.93 18.23
C ASN A 50 13.97 -16.88 17.13
N LYS A 51 13.11 -17.22 16.18
CA LYS A 51 12.80 -16.36 15.03
C LYS A 51 12.22 -15.00 15.42
N LYS A 52 11.64 -14.86 16.61
CA LYS A 52 11.13 -13.57 17.13
C LYS A 52 12.24 -12.53 17.35
N LEU A 53 13.50 -12.97 17.42
CA LEU A 53 14.67 -12.08 17.57
C LEU A 53 15.17 -11.52 16.22
N LEU A 54 14.74 -12.08 15.10
CA LEU A 54 15.23 -11.69 13.77
C LEU A 54 14.99 -10.21 13.44
N PRO A 55 13.81 -9.63 13.68
CA PRO A 55 13.60 -8.19 13.43
C PRO A 55 14.56 -7.31 14.23
N SER A 56 14.77 -7.62 15.50
CA SER A 56 15.70 -6.87 16.36
C SER A 56 17.16 -7.04 15.91
N LEU A 57 17.54 -8.23 15.42
CA LEU A 57 18.85 -8.46 14.84
C LEU A 57 19.07 -7.65 13.57
N ILE A 58 18.07 -7.58 12.69
CA ILE A 58 18.12 -6.78 11.45
C ILE A 58 18.30 -5.30 11.80
N ASP A 59 17.51 -4.78 12.74
CA ASP A 59 17.59 -3.37 13.15
C ASP A 59 18.96 -3.03 13.79
N LEU A 60 19.51 -3.91 14.64
CA LEU A 60 20.86 -3.77 15.19
C LEU A 60 21.92 -3.75 14.10
N ALA A 61 21.88 -4.69 13.16
CA ALA A 61 22.85 -4.78 12.07
C ALA A 61 22.76 -3.55 11.14
N TRP A 62 21.55 -3.08 10.85
CA TRP A 62 21.34 -1.86 10.08
C TRP A 62 21.88 -0.63 10.80
N GLY A 63 21.65 -0.51 12.11
CA GLY A 63 22.22 0.58 12.92
C GLY A 63 23.74 0.62 12.88
N PHE A 64 24.37 -0.53 12.65
CA PHE A 64 25.82 -0.67 12.56
C PHE A 64 26.38 -0.36 11.16
N THR A 65 25.66 -0.73 10.10
CA THR A 65 26.15 -0.63 8.72
C THR A 65 25.52 0.50 7.91
N ALA A 66 24.26 0.83 8.17
CA ALA A 66 23.42 1.76 7.42
C ALA A 66 23.38 1.48 5.88
N ASP A 67 23.78 0.28 5.48
CA ASP A 67 23.87 -0.16 4.08
C ASP A 67 23.25 -1.55 3.92
N ALA A 68 22.42 -1.74 2.88
CA ALA A 68 21.68 -2.97 2.68
C ALA A 68 22.58 -4.18 2.40
N ARG A 69 23.61 -4.00 1.57
CA ARG A 69 24.54 -5.08 1.20
C ARG A 69 25.42 -5.48 2.38
N ALA A 70 25.94 -4.49 3.10
CA ALA A 70 26.74 -4.72 4.29
C ALA A 70 25.92 -5.40 5.38
N THR A 71 24.66 -4.98 5.58
CA THR A 71 23.71 -5.62 6.51
C THR A 71 23.45 -7.08 6.11
N GLU A 72 23.14 -7.35 4.83
CA GLU A 72 22.91 -8.71 4.33
C GLU A 72 24.12 -9.61 4.58
N THR A 73 25.31 -9.11 4.30
CA THR A 73 26.58 -9.82 4.55
C THR A 73 26.81 -10.10 6.04
N LEU A 74 26.63 -9.10 6.89
CA LEU A 74 26.78 -9.20 8.33
C LEU A 74 25.80 -10.20 8.95
N LEU A 75 24.57 -10.22 8.44
CA LEU A 75 23.51 -11.14 8.89
C LEU A 75 23.64 -12.54 8.29
N GLN A 76 24.45 -12.74 7.24
CA GLN A 76 24.59 -14.00 6.50
C GLN A 76 23.22 -14.54 6.01
N ILE A 77 22.43 -13.67 5.38
CA ILE A 77 21.08 -14.02 4.90
C ILE A 77 21.18 -15.07 3.79
N SER A 78 20.70 -16.29 4.06
CA SER A 78 20.83 -17.42 3.14
C SER A 78 19.52 -18.16 2.83
N ASN A 79 18.41 -17.81 3.48
CA ASN A 79 17.13 -18.47 3.29
C ASN A 79 15.99 -17.47 3.08
N ASP A 80 14.92 -17.92 2.43
CA ASP A 80 13.80 -17.06 2.02
C ASP A 80 13.10 -16.38 3.19
N ASN A 81 12.96 -17.05 4.35
CA ASN A 81 12.32 -16.43 5.52
C ASN A 81 13.10 -15.23 6.04
N ASN A 82 14.42 -15.35 6.16
CA ASN A 82 15.28 -14.26 6.61
C ASN A 82 15.35 -13.15 5.56
N ARG A 83 15.39 -13.53 4.27
CA ARG A 83 15.37 -12.60 3.14
C ARG A 83 14.08 -11.79 3.10
N LEU A 84 12.95 -12.45 3.29
CA LEU A 84 11.66 -11.77 3.34
C LEU A 84 11.53 -10.84 4.56
N ALA A 85 12.02 -11.26 5.73
CA ALA A 85 12.07 -10.39 6.90
C ALA A 85 12.94 -9.14 6.66
N PHE A 86 14.06 -9.31 5.97
CA PHE A 86 14.92 -8.20 5.60
C PHE A 86 14.27 -7.30 4.54
N ALA A 87 13.60 -7.87 3.55
CA ALA A 87 12.83 -7.11 2.55
C ALA A 87 11.73 -6.24 3.21
N ARG A 88 11.00 -6.77 4.21
CA ARG A 88 10.02 -5.98 4.99
C ARG A 88 10.68 -4.80 5.72
N PHE A 89 11.82 -5.05 6.33
CA PHE A 89 12.59 -3.99 6.99
C PHE A 89 13.02 -2.91 6.00
N LEU A 90 13.57 -3.31 4.86
CA LEU A 90 13.99 -2.38 3.79
C LEU A 90 12.80 -1.59 3.23
N ALA A 91 11.65 -2.24 3.03
CA ALA A 91 10.43 -1.58 2.57
C ALA A 91 9.97 -0.50 3.57
N ALA A 92 9.95 -0.80 4.86
CA ALA A 92 9.63 0.17 5.91
C ALA A 92 10.64 1.33 6.01
N LYS A 93 11.90 1.11 5.58
CA LYS A 93 12.93 2.15 5.47
C LYS A 93 12.90 2.90 4.13
N GLY A 94 11.96 2.64 3.24
CA GLY A 94 11.85 3.28 1.93
C GLY A 94 12.98 2.91 0.96
N LYS A 95 13.52 1.70 1.07
CA LYS A 95 14.60 1.18 0.24
C LYS A 95 14.05 0.30 -0.89
N GLY A 96 13.28 0.89 -1.81
CA GLY A 96 12.53 0.17 -2.83
C GLY A 96 13.40 -0.70 -3.74
N VAL A 97 14.50 -0.15 -4.25
CA VAL A 97 15.43 -0.90 -5.12
C VAL A 97 15.98 -2.14 -4.40
N GLU A 98 16.35 -1.99 -3.15
CA GLU A 98 16.88 -3.07 -2.32
C GLU A 98 15.81 -4.14 -2.03
N VAL A 99 14.53 -3.74 -1.86
CA VAL A 99 13.41 -4.68 -1.75
C VAL A 99 13.31 -5.54 -3.01
N HIS A 100 13.34 -4.93 -4.20
CA HIS A 100 13.31 -5.67 -5.46
C HIS A 100 14.50 -6.65 -5.59
N ASN A 101 15.67 -6.24 -5.13
CA ASN A 101 16.85 -7.11 -5.10
C ASN A 101 16.63 -8.32 -4.19
N GLN A 102 16.08 -8.13 -2.98
CA GLN A 102 15.80 -9.24 -2.07
C GLN A 102 14.73 -10.17 -2.62
N VAL A 103 13.67 -9.64 -3.23
CA VAL A 103 12.61 -10.44 -3.84
C VAL A 103 13.12 -11.30 -5.01
N ARG A 104 14.01 -10.76 -5.85
CA ARG A 104 14.63 -11.53 -6.96
C ARG A 104 15.50 -12.70 -6.49
N LEU A 105 16.04 -12.62 -5.29
CA LEU A 105 16.90 -13.65 -4.70
C LEU A 105 16.14 -14.72 -3.92
N LEU A 106 14.80 -14.67 -3.87
CA LEU A 106 13.98 -15.74 -3.29
C LEU A 106 14.06 -16.99 -4.17
N ASN A 107 14.13 -18.16 -3.54
CA ASN A 107 14.08 -19.43 -4.23
C ASN A 107 12.66 -19.80 -4.68
N ALA A 108 11.65 -19.34 -3.93
CA ALA A 108 10.24 -19.54 -4.26
C ALA A 108 9.57 -18.22 -4.68
N PRO A 109 8.56 -18.25 -5.55
CA PRO A 109 7.78 -17.07 -5.88
C PRO A 109 7.16 -16.44 -4.63
N LEU A 110 7.13 -15.11 -4.61
CA LEU A 110 6.49 -14.36 -3.52
C LEU A 110 4.99 -14.67 -3.47
N SER A 111 4.49 -15.07 -2.30
CA SER A 111 3.05 -15.28 -2.11
C SER A 111 2.28 -13.97 -2.27
N ALA A 112 1.00 -14.05 -2.66
CA ALA A 112 0.15 -12.87 -2.83
C ALA A 112 0.07 -12.02 -1.54
N GLU A 113 0.00 -12.66 -0.37
CA GLU A 113 -0.03 -12.00 0.92
C GLU A 113 1.26 -11.22 1.21
N ASN A 114 2.42 -11.88 1.06
CA ASN A 114 3.72 -11.25 1.27
C ASN A 114 3.98 -10.12 0.26
N LYS A 115 3.51 -10.29 -0.97
CA LYS A 115 3.59 -9.26 -2.01
C LYS A 115 2.80 -8.02 -1.61
N GLU A 116 1.54 -8.19 -1.22
CA GLU A 116 0.67 -7.08 -0.82
C GLU A 116 1.18 -6.39 0.45
N GLU A 117 1.76 -7.14 1.40
CA GLU A 117 2.41 -6.58 2.59
C GLU A 117 3.59 -5.67 2.22
N LEU A 118 4.50 -6.14 1.36
CA LEU A 118 5.63 -5.33 0.89
C LEU A 118 5.17 -4.09 0.11
N VAL A 119 4.15 -4.22 -0.73
CA VAL A 119 3.53 -3.10 -1.46
C VAL A 119 3.01 -2.05 -0.49
N ARG A 120 2.28 -2.45 0.55
CA ARG A 120 1.78 -1.51 1.58
C ARG A 120 2.90 -0.84 2.36
N LEU A 121 3.95 -1.56 2.71
CA LEU A 121 5.11 -1.00 3.41
C LEU A 121 5.84 0.03 2.54
N LEU A 122 6.07 -0.27 1.26
CA LEU A 122 6.67 0.66 0.31
C LEU A 122 5.79 1.90 0.11
N ALA A 123 4.49 1.71 -0.06
CA ALA A 123 3.55 2.82 -0.21
C ALA A 123 3.49 3.71 1.05
N ALA A 124 3.51 3.11 2.25
CA ALA A 124 3.58 3.85 3.51
C ALA A 124 4.88 4.66 3.65
N ALA A 125 5.97 4.16 3.06
CA ALA A 125 7.25 4.86 2.95
C ALA A 125 7.31 5.80 1.73
N GLN A 126 6.20 6.07 1.06
CA GLN A 126 6.05 6.94 -0.12
C GLN A 126 6.86 6.47 -1.35
N GLN A 127 7.22 5.21 -1.40
CA GLN A 127 7.91 4.58 -2.54
C GLN A 127 6.88 4.00 -3.52
N TYR A 128 5.96 4.85 -4.00
CA TYR A 128 4.79 4.41 -4.79
C TYR A 128 5.17 3.74 -6.11
N LYS A 129 6.22 4.23 -6.78
CA LYS A 129 6.70 3.63 -8.01
C LYS A 129 7.23 2.22 -7.76
N ASP A 130 8.10 2.03 -6.77
CA ASP A 130 8.63 0.71 -6.42
C ASP A 130 7.53 -0.23 -5.91
N ALA A 131 6.56 0.30 -5.16
CA ALA A 131 5.38 -0.44 -4.73
C ALA A 131 4.56 -0.93 -5.94
N PHE A 132 4.33 -0.07 -6.94
CA PHE A 132 3.61 -0.43 -8.14
C PHE A 132 4.38 -1.44 -8.99
N GLU A 133 5.69 -1.24 -9.20
CA GLU A 133 6.55 -2.18 -9.91
C GLU A 133 6.55 -3.57 -9.27
N LEU A 134 6.52 -3.64 -7.94
CA LEU A 134 6.39 -4.91 -7.22
C LEU A 134 5.01 -5.53 -7.38
N TRP A 135 3.97 -4.70 -7.35
CA TRP A 135 2.58 -5.13 -7.41
C TRP A 135 2.17 -5.60 -8.80
N LYS A 136 2.54 -4.86 -9.85
CA LYS A 136 2.09 -5.11 -11.22
C LYS A 136 2.53 -6.48 -11.74
N GLY A 137 1.71 -7.08 -12.60
CA GLY A 137 2.11 -8.17 -13.46
C GLY A 137 2.83 -7.65 -14.70
N SER A 138 3.26 -8.55 -15.57
CA SER A 138 3.96 -8.20 -16.82
C SER A 138 3.12 -7.36 -17.79
N GLU A 139 1.80 -7.44 -17.71
CA GLU A 139 0.85 -6.78 -18.63
C GLU A 139 0.23 -5.49 -18.08
N THR A 140 0.42 -5.19 -16.81
CA THR A 140 -0.19 -4.01 -16.18
C THR A 140 0.63 -2.76 -16.46
N ARG A 141 0.01 -1.74 -17.05
CA ARG A 141 0.61 -0.42 -17.32
C ARG A 141 0.31 0.55 -16.18
N GLU A 142 1.13 1.59 -16.06
CA GLU A 142 0.83 2.72 -15.17
C GLU A 142 -0.50 3.38 -15.58
N GLY A 143 -1.28 3.79 -14.58
CA GLY A 143 -2.58 4.44 -14.77
C GLY A 143 -3.68 3.78 -13.96
N VAL A 144 -4.92 3.90 -14.44
CA VAL A 144 -6.08 3.29 -13.80
C VAL A 144 -6.13 1.81 -14.14
N VAL A 145 -6.24 0.98 -13.12
CA VAL A 145 -6.37 -0.48 -13.25
C VAL A 145 -7.85 -0.85 -13.21
N ASN A 146 -8.29 -1.69 -14.13
CA ASN A 146 -9.69 -2.11 -14.23
C ASN A 146 -10.67 -0.90 -14.30
N GLY A 147 -10.34 0.08 -15.12
CA GLY A 147 -11.14 1.31 -15.25
C GLY A 147 -12.52 1.09 -15.86
N GLY A 148 -12.71 0.05 -16.67
CA GLY A 148 -13.99 -0.39 -17.21
C GLY A 148 -14.72 -1.43 -16.35
N PHE A 149 -14.24 -1.73 -15.14
CA PHE A 149 -14.87 -2.68 -14.20
C PHE A 149 -15.12 -4.08 -14.77
N GLU A 150 -14.32 -4.50 -15.74
CA GLU A 150 -14.43 -5.82 -16.40
C GLU A 150 -14.01 -6.97 -15.47
N GLU A 151 -13.12 -6.71 -14.51
CA GLU A 151 -12.71 -7.65 -13.48
C GLU A 151 -13.49 -7.42 -12.18
N PRO A 152 -13.66 -8.46 -11.33
CA PRO A 152 -14.27 -8.29 -10.02
C PRO A 152 -13.53 -7.24 -9.15
N LEU A 153 -14.29 -6.50 -8.35
CA LEU A 153 -13.73 -5.60 -7.35
C LEU A 153 -13.01 -6.43 -6.26
N SER A 154 -11.89 -5.93 -5.77
CA SER A 154 -11.09 -6.58 -4.75
C SER A 154 -10.63 -5.58 -3.70
N ASN A 155 -11.12 -5.70 -2.47
CA ASN A 155 -10.76 -4.81 -1.37
C ASN A 155 -9.39 -5.09 -0.74
N ASN A 156 -8.62 -6.05 -1.26
CA ASN A 156 -7.38 -6.51 -0.65
C ASN A 156 -6.12 -6.10 -1.42
N SER A 157 -6.22 -5.17 -2.37
CA SER A 157 -5.07 -4.77 -3.18
C SER A 157 -4.92 -3.26 -3.23
N TYR A 158 -3.70 -2.78 -3.00
CA TYR A 158 -3.38 -1.36 -2.86
C TYR A 158 -3.69 -0.55 -4.14
N PHE A 159 -3.42 -1.10 -5.32
CA PHE A 159 -3.59 -0.42 -6.61
C PHE A 159 -4.86 -0.82 -7.37
N ARG A 160 -5.79 -1.57 -6.74
CA ARG A 160 -7.10 -1.88 -7.32
C ARG A 160 -8.18 -0.97 -6.72
N TRP A 161 -9.37 -1.02 -7.33
CA TRP A 161 -10.54 -0.37 -6.77
C TRP A 161 -10.91 -0.98 -5.43
N ASN A 162 -10.95 -0.13 -4.42
CA ASN A 162 -11.41 -0.47 -3.08
C ASN A 162 -12.78 0.16 -2.86
N VAL A 163 -13.74 -0.65 -2.48
CA VAL A 163 -15.07 -0.22 -2.07
C VAL A 163 -15.12 -0.11 -0.56
N TYR A 164 -15.72 0.95 -0.07
CA TYR A 164 -15.94 1.16 1.34
C TYR A 164 -17.41 0.89 1.62
N GLU A 165 -17.69 -0.26 2.21
CA GLU A 165 -18.99 -0.57 2.77
C GLU A 165 -19.18 0.33 3.99
N GLY A 166 -19.67 1.54 3.74
CA GLY A 166 -19.98 2.53 4.78
C GLY A 166 -21.15 2.07 5.67
N PRO A 167 -21.46 2.82 6.73
CA PRO A 167 -22.60 2.51 7.57
C PRO A 167 -23.86 2.49 6.71
N ALA A 168 -24.36 1.30 6.50
CA ALA A 168 -25.63 0.89 5.90
C ALA A 168 -26.01 1.58 4.55
N ASN A 169 -26.26 0.79 3.56
CA ASN A 169 -27.15 0.99 2.42
C ASN A 169 -26.55 1.41 1.07
N SER A 170 -25.23 1.52 0.91
CA SER A 170 -24.64 1.54 -0.42
C SER A 170 -24.37 0.12 -0.89
N LYS A 171 -24.95 -0.28 -2.02
CA LYS A 171 -24.71 -1.59 -2.62
C LYS A 171 -23.93 -1.41 -3.92
N PHE A 172 -22.88 -2.21 -4.07
CA PHE A 172 -22.06 -2.23 -5.27
C PHE A 172 -22.38 -3.50 -6.08
N ALA A 173 -22.61 -3.33 -7.36
CA ALA A 173 -22.87 -4.42 -8.29
C ALA A 173 -22.16 -4.19 -9.61
N ILE A 174 -21.73 -5.26 -10.26
CA ILE A 174 -21.30 -5.20 -11.65
C ILE A 174 -22.55 -5.33 -12.52
N ASP A 175 -22.80 -4.33 -13.35
CA ASP A 175 -23.93 -4.29 -14.27
C ASP A 175 -23.46 -4.66 -15.68
N VAL A 176 -24.15 -5.58 -16.32
CA VAL A 176 -23.89 -6.04 -17.69
C VAL A 176 -24.88 -5.45 -18.69
N SER A 177 -25.96 -4.86 -18.20
CA SER A 177 -27.02 -4.27 -19.03
C SER A 177 -26.75 -2.78 -19.32
N GLU A 178 -26.31 -2.04 -18.30
CA GLU A 178 -25.94 -0.63 -18.41
C GLU A 178 -24.41 -0.50 -18.45
N LYS A 179 -23.85 -0.09 -19.59
CA LYS A 179 -22.41 0.08 -19.81
C LYS A 179 -22.11 1.17 -20.79
N PHE A 180 -20.98 1.85 -20.63
CA PHE A 180 -20.50 2.84 -21.60
C PHE A 180 -19.54 2.20 -22.58
N GLY A 181 -18.55 1.44 -22.09
CA GLY A 181 -17.60 0.67 -22.87
C GLY A 181 -17.58 -0.80 -22.46
N GLY A 182 -16.82 -1.62 -23.16
CA GLY A 182 -16.62 -3.03 -22.78
C GLY A 182 -17.89 -3.85 -22.61
N ALA A 183 -17.91 -4.71 -21.61
CA ALA A 183 -19.01 -5.63 -21.31
C ALA A 183 -19.73 -5.31 -20.00
N LYS A 184 -19.13 -4.47 -19.13
CA LYS A 184 -19.61 -4.23 -17.75
C LYS A 184 -19.46 -2.77 -17.34
N SER A 185 -20.12 -2.39 -16.26
CA SER A 185 -19.89 -1.15 -15.52
C SER A 185 -20.06 -1.38 -14.02
N LEU A 186 -19.69 -0.42 -13.19
CA LEU A 186 -19.96 -0.42 -11.77
C LEU A 186 -21.25 0.32 -11.46
N GLN A 187 -22.25 -0.39 -10.93
CA GLN A 187 -23.47 0.21 -10.39
C GLN A 187 -23.33 0.40 -8.88
N ILE A 188 -23.76 1.56 -8.40
CA ILE A 188 -23.86 1.89 -6.96
C ILE A 188 -25.29 2.29 -6.67
N SER A 189 -25.97 1.52 -5.82
CA SER A 189 -27.28 1.84 -5.31
C SER A 189 -27.14 2.59 -3.99
N LEU A 190 -27.73 3.77 -3.90
CA LEU A 190 -27.67 4.68 -2.75
C LEU A 190 -29.03 4.70 -2.07
N ASP A 191 -29.07 4.34 -0.79
CA ASP A 191 -30.31 4.18 -0.03
C ASP A 191 -30.21 4.84 1.36
N GLY A 192 -29.89 6.11 1.40
CA GLY A 192 -29.95 6.96 2.59
C GLY A 192 -28.61 7.47 3.10
N ALA A 193 -27.95 6.77 4.00
CA ALA A 193 -26.79 7.30 4.69
C ALA A 193 -25.48 7.12 3.90
N TRP A 194 -24.85 8.22 3.61
CA TRP A 194 -23.45 8.26 3.15
C TRP A 194 -22.81 9.51 3.74
N ASP A 195 -21.84 9.32 4.62
CA ASP A 195 -21.08 10.43 5.22
C ASP A 195 -20.24 11.13 4.15
N PRO A 196 -20.40 12.45 3.92
CA PRO A 196 -19.61 13.22 2.97
C PRO A 196 -18.10 13.09 3.15
N GLY A 197 -17.62 12.91 4.39
CA GLY A 197 -16.21 12.74 4.72
C GLY A 197 -15.61 11.38 4.28
N THR A 198 -16.44 10.40 3.92
CA THR A 198 -16.00 9.03 3.61
C THR A 198 -16.17 8.72 2.12
N PRO A 199 -15.11 8.40 1.38
CA PRO A 199 -15.25 7.96 -0.02
C PRO A 199 -15.91 6.58 -0.07
N LEU A 200 -16.80 6.35 -1.05
CA LEU A 200 -17.39 5.02 -1.31
C LEU A 200 -16.49 4.12 -2.13
N LEU A 201 -15.72 4.72 -3.02
CA LEU A 201 -14.84 4.02 -3.96
C LEU A 201 -13.51 4.75 -4.01
N SER A 202 -12.40 4.04 -4.04
CA SER A 202 -11.10 4.65 -4.31
C SER A 202 -10.13 3.73 -5.03
N GLN A 203 -9.19 4.34 -5.75
CA GLN A 203 -8.02 3.67 -6.31
C GLN A 203 -6.81 4.60 -6.22
N THR A 204 -5.66 4.06 -5.83
CA THR A 204 -4.39 4.79 -5.90
C THR A 204 -3.71 4.53 -7.24
N ILE A 205 -3.30 5.60 -7.91
CA ILE A 205 -2.56 5.57 -9.17
C ILE A 205 -1.20 6.24 -9.00
N VAL A 206 -0.17 5.72 -9.67
CA VAL A 206 1.16 6.33 -9.71
C VAL A 206 1.16 7.48 -10.71
N VAL A 207 1.74 8.60 -10.34
CA VAL A 207 1.92 9.77 -11.18
C VAL A 207 3.34 10.33 -11.05
N HIS A 208 3.79 11.10 -12.03
CA HIS A 208 5.11 11.73 -12.00
C HIS A 208 4.99 13.19 -11.53
N PRO A 209 5.87 13.65 -10.64
CA PRO A 209 5.90 15.04 -10.21
C PRO A 209 6.01 16.01 -11.39
N GLY A 210 5.20 17.08 -11.36
CA GLY A 210 5.20 18.12 -12.40
C GLY A 210 4.58 17.73 -13.74
N GLN A 211 4.24 16.47 -13.96
CA GLN A 211 3.57 16.00 -15.18
C GLN A 211 2.09 16.37 -15.14
N ARG A 212 1.55 16.85 -16.28
CA ARG A 212 0.13 17.09 -16.47
C ARG A 212 -0.57 15.81 -16.92
N TYR A 213 -1.79 15.63 -16.40
CA TYR A 213 -2.63 14.46 -16.66
C TYR A 213 -4.08 14.88 -16.91
N ARG A 214 -4.80 14.03 -17.66
CA ARG A 214 -6.24 14.04 -17.74
C ARG A 214 -6.78 12.69 -17.31
N LEU A 215 -7.61 12.68 -16.26
CA LEU A 215 -8.41 11.51 -15.88
C LEU A 215 -9.74 11.62 -16.63
N ASN A 216 -10.03 10.66 -17.49
CA ASN A 216 -11.33 10.53 -18.16
C ASN A 216 -12.15 9.45 -17.48
N PHE A 217 -13.47 9.58 -17.48
CA PHE A 217 -14.42 8.56 -17.01
C PHE A 217 -15.80 8.82 -17.55
N ALA A 218 -16.66 7.81 -17.54
CA ALA A 218 -18.05 7.92 -17.88
C ALA A 218 -18.94 7.75 -16.64
N VAL A 219 -20.03 8.53 -16.57
CA VAL A 219 -21.02 8.49 -15.49
C VAL A 219 -22.43 8.45 -16.05
N LYS A 220 -23.29 7.66 -15.41
CA LYS A 220 -24.73 7.68 -15.60
C LYS A 220 -25.42 7.73 -14.26
N THR A 221 -26.49 8.49 -14.15
CA THR A 221 -27.23 8.65 -12.88
C THR A 221 -28.72 8.48 -13.12
N LYS A 222 -29.41 7.99 -12.11
CA LYS A 222 -30.87 7.87 -12.13
C LYS A 222 -31.45 8.22 -10.75
N ASP A 223 -32.33 9.21 -10.78
CA ASP A 223 -33.13 9.63 -9.62
C ASP A 223 -32.30 9.96 -8.37
N LEU A 224 -31.12 10.62 -8.54
CA LEU A 224 -30.34 11.07 -7.41
C LEU A 224 -31.05 12.19 -6.66
N VAL A 225 -31.41 11.90 -5.43
CA VAL A 225 -32.03 12.86 -4.49
C VAL A 225 -31.04 13.12 -3.36
N THR A 226 -30.47 14.32 -3.33
CA THR A 226 -29.48 14.72 -2.31
C THR A 226 -29.27 16.24 -2.31
N GLY A 227 -28.87 16.79 -1.18
CA GLY A 227 -28.35 18.17 -1.06
C GLY A 227 -26.84 18.28 -1.32
N GLY A 228 -26.10 17.15 -1.25
CA GLY A 228 -24.66 17.06 -1.52
C GLY A 228 -24.38 16.04 -2.62
N PRO A 229 -24.31 16.46 -3.88
CA PRO A 229 -24.15 15.54 -5.00
C PRO A 229 -22.78 14.86 -5.02
N PRO A 230 -22.69 13.62 -5.54
CA PRO A 230 -21.44 12.91 -5.69
C PRO A 230 -20.57 13.50 -6.80
N ARG A 231 -19.28 13.28 -6.71
CA ARG A 231 -18.25 13.65 -7.70
C ARG A 231 -16.98 12.80 -7.55
N ILE A 232 -16.11 12.83 -8.54
CA ILE A 232 -14.76 12.32 -8.40
C ILE A 232 -13.86 13.41 -7.80
N VAL A 233 -13.10 13.03 -6.77
CA VAL A 233 -12.10 13.88 -6.11
C VAL A 233 -10.74 13.21 -6.22
N LEU A 234 -9.76 13.98 -6.66
CA LEU A 234 -8.36 13.57 -6.69
C LEU A 234 -7.64 14.15 -5.48
N THR A 235 -7.02 13.28 -4.70
CA THR A 235 -6.21 13.69 -3.55
C THR A 235 -4.79 13.19 -3.69
N ASP A 236 -3.83 13.94 -3.16
CA ASP A 236 -2.47 13.47 -2.96
C ASP A 236 -2.48 12.26 -2.02
N ALA A 237 -1.86 11.15 -2.44
CA ALA A 237 -1.91 9.90 -1.67
C ALA A 237 -1.14 9.97 -0.33
N THR A 238 -0.23 10.92 -0.18
CA THR A 238 0.57 11.12 1.03
C THR A 238 -0.11 12.07 2.02
N SER A 239 -0.48 13.27 1.54
CA SER A 239 -1.01 14.34 2.38
C SER A 239 -2.53 14.34 2.52
N ASN A 240 -3.23 13.57 1.70
CA ASN A 240 -4.69 13.59 1.53
C ASN A 240 -5.26 14.95 1.07
N GLN A 241 -4.41 15.91 0.70
CA GLN A 241 -4.85 17.18 0.16
C GLN A 241 -5.55 17.00 -1.18
N VAL A 242 -6.63 17.73 -1.38
CA VAL A 242 -7.36 17.74 -2.64
C VAL A 242 -6.53 18.45 -3.71
N ILE A 243 -6.29 17.75 -4.82
CA ILE A 243 -5.57 18.27 -5.99
C ILE A 243 -6.57 18.84 -7.00
N ALA A 244 -7.63 18.09 -7.30
CA ALA A 244 -8.65 18.47 -8.27
C ALA A 244 -9.97 17.74 -7.98
N LYS A 245 -11.06 18.26 -8.55
CA LYS A 245 -12.41 17.67 -8.45
C LYS A 245 -13.08 17.73 -9.82
N SER A 246 -13.97 16.78 -10.11
CA SER A 246 -14.90 16.90 -11.22
C SER A 246 -16.02 17.87 -10.88
N ASP A 247 -16.82 18.22 -11.89
CA ASP A 247 -18.15 18.75 -11.65
C ASP A 247 -18.99 17.73 -10.87
N ALA A 248 -20.01 18.22 -10.17
CA ALA A 248 -20.98 17.39 -9.47
C ALA A 248 -21.77 16.54 -10.47
N PHE A 249 -22.06 15.31 -10.13
CA PHE A 249 -22.86 14.45 -10.98
C PHE A 249 -24.31 14.96 -11.03
N PRO A 250 -24.95 14.94 -12.20
CA PRO A 250 -26.33 15.38 -12.35
C PRO A 250 -27.30 14.47 -11.60
N ARG A 251 -28.53 14.96 -11.36
CA ARG A 251 -29.56 14.17 -10.68
C ARG A 251 -30.03 12.96 -11.48
N SER A 252 -30.19 13.14 -12.76
CA SER A 252 -30.52 12.07 -13.72
C SER A 252 -29.93 12.40 -15.08
N THR A 253 -29.54 11.36 -15.80
CA THR A 253 -29.04 11.45 -17.16
C THR A 253 -29.83 10.50 -18.08
N ASP A 254 -30.20 10.97 -19.28
CA ASP A 254 -30.87 10.13 -20.28
C ASP A 254 -29.88 9.12 -20.91
N SER A 255 -28.60 9.51 -20.97
CA SER A 255 -27.51 8.72 -21.53
C SER A 255 -26.24 8.87 -20.66
N TRP A 256 -25.26 8.06 -20.95
CA TRP A 256 -23.93 8.19 -20.36
C TRP A 256 -23.31 9.56 -20.69
N GLN A 257 -22.66 10.15 -19.69
CA GLN A 257 -21.90 11.39 -19.82
C GLN A 257 -20.43 11.12 -19.63
N GLN A 258 -19.60 11.56 -20.58
CA GLN A 258 -18.16 11.58 -20.42
C GLN A 258 -17.74 12.81 -19.62
N MET A 259 -16.92 12.58 -18.61
CA MET A 259 -16.35 13.62 -17.78
C MET A 259 -14.84 13.49 -17.72
N HIS A 260 -14.15 14.57 -17.41
CA HIS A 260 -12.71 14.54 -17.21
C HIS A 260 -12.28 15.50 -16.11
N ILE A 261 -11.08 15.24 -15.57
CA ILE A 261 -10.40 16.09 -14.61
C ILE A 261 -8.96 16.29 -15.10
N GLU A 262 -8.55 17.52 -15.34
CA GLU A 262 -7.15 17.84 -15.59
C GLU A 262 -6.46 18.20 -14.27
N PHE A 263 -5.26 17.70 -14.10
CA PHE A 263 -4.44 17.99 -12.92
C PHE A 263 -2.96 17.90 -13.24
N THR A 264 -2.16 18.48 -12.35
CA THR A 264 -0.69 18.37 -12.40
C THR A 264 -0.20 17.71 -11.13
N GLY A 265 0.66 16.71 -11.26
CA GLY A 265 1.35 16.14 -10.09
C GLY A 265 2.17 17.22 -9.39
N THR A 266 1.95 17.41 -8.08
CA THR A 266 2.76 18.36 -7.30
C THR A 266 4.21 17.88 -7.24
N PRO A 267 5.19 18.74 -6.91
CA PRO A 267 6.60 18.36 -6.87
C PRO A 267 6.92 17.14 -5.99
N ASN A 268 6.09 16.89 -4.98
CA ASN A 268 6.26 15.79 -4.04
C ASN A 268 5.25 14.66 -4.24
N THR A 269 4.34 14.77 -5.23
CA THR A 269 3.28 13.78 -5.47
C THR A 269 3.81 12.62 -6.30
N GLY A 270 4.00 11.47 -5.67
CA GLY A 270 4.35 10.22 -6.36
C GLY A 270 3.13 9.36 -6.69
N ALA A 271 1.98 9.65 -6.08
CA ALA A 271 0.72 8.96 -6.31
C ALA A 271 -0.49 9.84 -6.00
N VAL A 272 -1.59 9.57 -6.68
CA VAL A 272 -2.88 10.23 -6.51
C VAL A 272 -3.94 9.19 -6.18
N SER A 273 -4.81 9.49 -5.23
CA SER A 273 -6.00 8.69 -4.94
C SER A 273 -7.20 9.28 -5.67
N ILE A 274 -7.77 8.48 -6.57
CA ILE A 274 -9.08 8.74 -7.19
C ILE A 274 -10.13 8.32 -6.17
N ARG A 275 -11.09 9.19 -5.86
CA ARG A 275 -12.12 8.93 -4.84
C ARG A 275 -13.48 9.32 -5.35
N LEU A 276 -14.46 8.45 -5.22
CA LEU A 276 -15.86 8.83 -5.29
C LEU A 276 -16.25 9.41 -3.94
N ALA A 277 -16.46 10.69 -3.89
CA ALA A 277 -16.85 11.45 -2.71
C ALA A 277 -18.10 12.26 -2.99
N ARG A 278 -18.65 12.93 -2.00
CA ARG A 278 -19.78 13.85 -2.15
C ARG A 278 -19.53 15.16 -1.43
N ASP A 279 -20.23 16.18 -1.86
CA ASP A 279 -20.21 17.47 -1.19
C ASP A 279 -20.98 17.41 0.13
N ASP A 280 -20.55 18.22 1.09
CA ASP A 280 -21.32 18.48 2.30
C ASP A 280 -22.65 19.14 1.96
N CYS A 281 -23.67 18.81 2.75
CA CYS A 281 -24.93 19.55 2.66
C CYS A 281 -25.38 20.04 4.05
N GLN A 282 -26.07 21.14 4.04
CA GLN A 282 -26.65 21.72 5.25
C GLN A 282 -28.13 22.03 5.01
N PRO A 283 -29.00 21.76 6.01
CA PRO A 283 -28.66 21.16 7.32
C PRO A 283 -28.45 19.65 7.24
N ALA A 284 -27.71 19.10 8.23
CA ALA A 284 -27.69 17.65 8.43
C ALA A 284 -29.05 17.15 8.98
N PRO A 285 -29.42 15.86 8.73
CA PRO A 285 -28.70 14.84 7.98
C PRO A 285 -28.70 15.09 6.47
N CYS A 286 -27.71 14.54 5.78
CA CYS A 286 -27.56 14.67 4.35
C CYS A 286 -27.80 13.31 3.64
N PRO A 287 -29.04 12.85 3.51
CA PRO A 287 -29.34 11.59 2.85
C PRO A 287 -29.06 11.67 1.35
N ILE A 288 -28.84 10.50 0.76
CA ILE A 288 -28.73 10.35 -0.68
C ILE A 288 -29.44 9.09 -1.14
N PHE A 289 -30.23 9.21 -2.20
CA PHE A 289 -30.95 8.10 -2.80
C PHE A 289 -30.74 8.10 -4.30
N GLY A 290 -30.90 6.94 -4.93
CA GLY A 290 -30.84 6.78 -6.39
C GLY A 290 -29.78 5.81 -6.84
N LEU A 291 -29.51 5.82 -8.15
CA LEU A 291 -28.55 4.94 -8.80
C LEU A 291 -27.46 5.75 -9.49
N LEU A 292 -26.24 5.24 -9.39
CA LEU A 292 -25.05 5.78 -10.05
C LEU A 292 -24.32 4.65 -10.76
N TRP A 293 -23.93 4.87 -12.01
CA TRP A 293 -23.02 3.98 -12.74
C TRP A 293 -21.76 4.73 -13.10
N LEU A 294 -20.64 4.02 -13.00
CA LEU A 294 -19.30 4.49 -13.37
C LEU A 294 -18.65 3.51 -14.33
N ASP A 295 -17.90 4.05 -15.31
CA ASP A 295 -17.25 3.24 -16.32
C ASP A 295 -16.05 3.97 -16.96
N GLU A 296 -15.18 3.22 -17.65
CA GLU A 296 -14.12 3.68 -18.56
C GLU A 296 -13.17 4.73 -17.94
N PHE A 297 -12.75 4.52 -16.68
CA PHE A 297 -11.70 5.35 -16.11
C PHE A 297 -10.38 5.12 -16.84
N SER A 298 -9.77 6.19 -17.32
CA SER A 298 -8.47 6.17 -17.98
C SER A 298 -7.65 7.40 -17.65
N LEU A 299 -6.32 7.21 -17.58
CA LEU A 299 -5.37 8.29 -17.30
C LEU A 299 -4.54 8.56 -18.55
N GLU A 300 -4.54 9.79 -19.01
CA GLU A 300 -3.79 10.28 -20.15
C GLU A 300 -2.73 11.29 -19.70
N LYS A 301 -1.51 11.20 -20.23
CA LYS A 301 -0.47 12.23 -20.07
C LYS A 301 -0.71 13.34 -21.10
N LEU A 302 -0.69 14.60 -20.65
CA LEU A 302 -0.83 15.78 -21.47
C LEU A 302 0.51 16.45 -21.78
#